data_15cedb1e33153703e27016268ec75160
#
_entry.id   15cedb1e33153703e27016268ec75160
#
_cell.length_a   1.000
_cell.length_b   1.000
_cell.length_c   1.000
_cell.angle_alpha   90.00
_cell.angle_beta   90.00
_cell.angle_gamma   90.00
#
_symmetry.space_group_name_H-M   'P 1'
#
loop_
_entity.id
_entity.type
_entity.pdbx_description
1 polymer ?
#
loop_
_entity_poly.entity_id
_entity_poly.type
_entity_poly.pdbx_seq_one_letter_code
_entity_poly.pdbx_strand_id
1 'polypeptide(L)'
;MSSAEKLLNLPNNRVLAYEDTGDRDSNLLVIFFHGVFGVGRVPTTKLSPVLIEKRAHYITPTLAGWGNSSPRETGKSYHQALADDTTALIEHLHPGVQDFKIFVCGGSYGTVPAQMLYGAPFDIFPLGKFVRGCFLAAPFTPFKYHANYTRGMTWGNWLSVGPPSQWLPFNLLQRSVAMGVSMQFTGPKGVERAEKFIRGFLFDSAPEVEKKAFAAWREKQGLAEGEFEREMAQNMARSMEKTWAGFIECGDVINSDWAFVPKDLDEAHTEGRKVVIAASTEDELGPEFATWLHENYKNSSLKWVAGKHISTLYEMDNLFAELLQDV
;
A
#
# COMPACT_ATOMS: atom_id res chain seq x y z
N MET A 1 -12.98 -6.14 -18.02
CA MET A 1 -12.11 -7.33 -18.14
C MET A 1 -11.07 -7.21 -17.06
N SER A 2 -10.98 -8.17 -16.13
CA SER A 2 -9.87 -8.21 -15.16
C SER A 2 -8.56 -8.26 -15.94
N SER A 3 -7.63 -7.33 -15.66
CA SER A 3 -6.28 -7.40 -16.23
C SER A 3 -5.63 -8.68 -15.69
N ALA A 4 -4.98 -9.44 -16.56
CA ALA A 4 -4.23 -10.61 -16.10
C ALA A 4 -2.94 -10.15 -15.46
N GLU A 5 -2.55 -10.77 -14.34
CA GLU A 5 -1.24 -10.54 -13.70
C GLU A 5 -0.12 -10.75 -14.72
N LYS A 6 0.82 -9.83 -14.74
CA LYS A 6 2.01 -9.83 -15.58
C LYS A 6 3.26 -10.04 -14.74
N LEU A 7 4.29 -10.59 -15.35
CA LEU A 7 5.56 -10.88 -14.72
C LEU A 7 6.69 -10.16 -15.45
N LEU A 8 7.43 -9.33 -14.73
CA LEU A 8 8.66 -8.69 -15.19
C LEU A 8 9.87 -9.46 -14.65
N ASN A 9 10.74 -9.92 -15.54
CA ASN A 9 12.01 -10.51 -15.13
C ASN A 9 12.96 -9.40 -14.67
N LEU A 10 13.44 -9.54 -13.45
CA LEU A 10 14.43 -8.65 -12.85
C LEU A 10 15.83 -9.31 -12.85
N PRO A 11 16.90 -8.54 -12.60
CA PRO A 11 18.22 -9.09 -12.39
C PRO A 11 18.25 -10.20 -11.31
N ASN A 12 19.27 -11.06 -11.35
CA ASN A 12 19.49 -12.14 -10.38
C ASN A 12 18.33 -13.17 -10.33
N ASN A 13 17.69 -13.44 -11.48
CA ASN A 13 16.57 -14.37 -11.61
C ASN A 13 15.38 -14.05 -10.70
N ARG A 14 15.23 -12.80 -10.31
CA ARG A 14 14.04 -12.31 -9.60
C ARG A 14 12.91 -12.01 -10.58
N VAL A 15 11.70 -12.00 -10.07
CA VAL A 15 10.49 -11.66 -10.81
C VAL A 15 9.71 -10.63 -10.02
N LEU A 16 9.18 -9.62 -10.69
CA LEU A 16 8.18 -8.69 -10.18
C LEU A 16 6.84 -8.95 -10.85
N ALA A 17 5.85 -9.31 -10.06
CA ALA A 17 4.48 -9.42 -10.52
C ALA A 17 3.78 -8.06 -10.46
N TYR A 18 2.91 -7.75 -11.43
CA TYR A 18 2.16 -6.50 -11.45
C TYR A 18 0.89 -6.63 -12.30
N GLU A 19 -0.05 -5.75 -12.08
CA GLU A 19 -1.14 -5.44 -13.00
C GLU A 19 -1.11 -3.96 -13.35
N ASP A 20 -1.68 -3.59 -14.49
CA ASP A 20 -1.82 -2.21 -14.93
C ASP A 20 -3.09 -2.01 -15.73
N THR A 21 -3.59 -0.79 -15.71
CA THR A 21 -4.78 -0.37 -16.47
C THR A 21 -4.73 1.12 -16.81
N GLY A 22 -5.69 1.61 -17.55
CA GLY A 22 -5.73 3.00 -17.99
C GLY A 22 -4.97 3.22 -19.29
N ASP A 23 -4.46 4.43 -19.50
CA ASP A 23 -3.77 4.82 -20.73
C ASP A 23 -2.27 4.51 -20.64
N ARG A 24 -1.84 3.47 -21.34
CA ARG A 24 -0.45 3.02 -21.35
C ARG A 24 0.52 3.92 -22.09
N ASP A 25 0.01 4.84 -22.90
CA ASP A 25 0.83 5.84 -23.61
C ASP A 25 0.98 7.13 -22.80
N SER A 26 0.35 7.21 -21.65
CA SER A 26 0.40 8.37 -20.75
C SER A 26 1.72 8.48 -20.01
N ASN A 27 2.22 9.69 -19.86
CA ASN A 27 3.33 9.98 -18.95
C ASN A 27 2.85 10.32 -17.51
N LEU A 28 1.54 10.34 -17.27
CA LEU A 28 0.94 10.45 -15.95
C LEU A 28 0.80 9.04 -15.33
N LEU A 29 1.67 8.71 -14.39
CA LEU A 29 1.73 7.41 -13.76
C LEU A 29 1.20 7.48 -12.33
N VAL A 30 0.25 6.62 -12.01
CA VAL A 30 -0.25 6.42 -10.64
C VAL A 30 0.12 5.03 -10.20
N ILE A 31 1.08 4.93 -9.29
CA ILE A 31 1.58 3.65 -8.77
C ILE A 31 0.95 3.41 -7.41
N PHE A 32 0.15 2.35 -7.30
CA PHE A 32 -0.55 2.02 -6.05
C PHE A 32 -0.02 0.74 -5.42
N PHE A 33 0.45 0.84 -4.19
CA PHE A 33 0.98 -0.27 -3.41
C PHE A 33 -0.08 -0.87 -2.49
N HIS A 34 -0.15 -2.20 -2.49
CA HIS A 34 -1.10 -2.97 -1.68
C HIS A 34 -0.74 -3.01 -0.20
N GLY A 35 -1.74 -3.24 0.65
CA GLY A 35 -1.57 -3.49 2.08
C GLY A 35 -1.06 -4.90 2.41
N VAL A 36 -0.95 -5.20 3.71
CA VAL A 36 -0.65 -6.56 4.20
C VAL A 36 -1.70 -7.53 3.66
N PHE A 37 -1.28 -8.74 3.32
CA PHE A 37 -2.12 -9.78 2.71
C PHE A 37 -2.75 -9.39 1.37
N GLY A 38 -2.16 -8.42 0.67
CA GLY A 38 -2.53 -8.02 -0.67
C GLY A 38 -1.52 -8.45 -1.74
N VAL A 39 -1.91 -8.30 -2.98
CA VAL A 39 -1.06 -8.35 -4.17
C VAL A 39 -1.39 -7.16 -5.07
N GLY A 40 -0.49 -6.82 -5.96
CA GLY A 40 -0.69 -5.76 -6.95
C GLY A 40 -1.74 -6.17 -7.98
N ARG A 41 -2.99 -5.79 -7.73
CA ARG A 41 -4.11 -6.03 -8.64
C ARG A 41 -4.82 -4.74 -8.98
N VAL A 42 -5.23 -4.65 -10.22
CA VAL A 42 -6.25 -3.69 -10.63
C VAL A 42 -7.57 -4.15 -10.01
N PRO A 43 -8.24 -3.33 -9.19
CA PRO A 43 -9.50 -3.71 -8.58
C PRO A 43 -10.55 -4.04 -9.65
N THR A 44 -11.45 -4.98 -9.36
CA THR A 44 -12.63 -5.24 -10.20
C THR A 44 -13.63 -4.08 -10.13
N THR A 45 -13.52 -3.22 -9.14
CA THR A 45 -14.21 -1.94 -9.04
C THR A 45 -13.89 -1.03 -10.24
N LYS A 46 -14.77 -0.07 -10.49
CA LYS A 46 -14.51 0.94 -11.52
C LYS A 46 -13.27 1.74 -11.17
N LEU A 47 -12.41 1.96 -12.17
CA LEU A 47 -11.32 2.91 -12.02
C LEU A 47 -11.90 4.29 -11.70
N SER A 48 -11.24 5.01 -10.78
CA SER A 48 -11.69 6.35 -10.37
C SER A 48 -11.92 7.26 -11.58
N PRO A 49 -13.05 7.99 -11.66
CA PRO A 49 -13.36 8.86 -12.79
C PRO A 49 -12.25 9.85 -13.14
N VAL A 50 -11.57 10.41 -12.13
CA VAL A 50 -10.48 11.36 -12.38
C VAL A 50 -9.26 10.70 -13.03
N LEU A 51 -8.97 9.44 -12.72
CA LEU A 51 -7.89 8.70 -13.38
C LEU A 51 -8.19 8.47 -14.87
N ILE A 52 -9.45 8.23 -15.20
CA ILE A 52 -9.91 8.10 -16.59
C ILE A 52 -9.85 9.45 -17.31
N GLU A 53 -10.38 10.51 -16.69
CA GLU A 53 -10.39 11.86 -17.24
C GLU A 53 -8.98 12.39 -17.54
N LYS A 54 -8.07 12.19 -16.60
CA LYS A 54 -6.65 12.59 -16.71
C LYS A 54 -5.83 11.63 -17.58
N ARG A 55 -6.45 10.54 -18.09
CA ARG A 55 -5.78 9.53 -18.90
C ARG A 55 -4.56 8.92 -18.18
N ALA A 56 -4.68 8.67 -16.88
CA ALA A 56 -3.60 8.12 -16.09
C ALA A 56 -3.31 6.65 -16.45
N HIS A 57 -2.03 6.27 -16.46
CA HIS A 57 -1.61 4.87 -16.40
C HIS A 57 -1.57 4.43 -14.93
N TYR A 58 -2.50 3.59 -14.53
CA TYR A 58 -2.61 3.07 -13.18
C TYR A 58 -1.88 1.73 -13.06
N ILE A 59 -0.86 1.67 -12.20
CA ILE A 59 0.08 0.55 -12.08
C ILE A 59 0.04 0.02 -10.65
N THR A 60 -0.11 -1.30 -10.51
CA THR A 60 -0.19 -1.97 -9.21
C THR A 60 0.87 -3.06 -9.12
N PRO A 61 2.10 -2.76 -8.65
CA PRO A 61 3.11 -3.78 -8.43
C PRO A 61 2.78 -4.63 -7.19
N THR A 62 3.07 -5.92 -7.26
CA THR A 62 3.12 -6.80 -6.08
C THR A 62 4.47 -6.63 -5.40
N LEU A 63 4.47 -6.19 -4.16
CA LEU A 63 5.68 -5.93 -3.39
C LEU A 63 6.56 -7.18 -3.29
N ALA A 64 7.88 -6.97 -3.17
CA ALA A 64 8.85 -8.07 -3.04
C ALA A 64 8.49 -9.01 -1.89
N GLY A 65 8.53 -10.32 -2.15
CA GLY A 65 8.20 -11.34 -1.17
C GLY A 65 6.71 -11.59 -0.95
N TRP A 66 5.83 -11.00 -1.76
CA TRP A 66 4.40 -11.26 -1.78
C TRP A 66 3.95 -11.92 -3.08
N GLY A 67 2.95 -12.78 -3.02
CA GLY A 67 2.35 -13.41 -4.19
C GLY A 67 3.37 -14.03 -5.14
N ASN A 68 3.35 -13.58 -6.38
CA ASN A 68 4.25 -14.05 -7.44
C ASN A 68 5.55 -13.22 -7.55
N SER A 69 5.74 -12.17 -6.73
CA SER A 69 6.99 -11.42 -6.70
C SER A 69 8.04 -12.13 -5.86
N SER A 70 9.27 -12.22 -6.39
CA SER A 70 10.42 -12.77 -5.67
C SER A 70 10.73 -11.93 -4.42
N PRO A 71 11.26 -12.52 -3.35
CA PRO A 71 11.82 -11.76 -2.25
C PRO A 71 12.89 -10.77 -2.72
N ARG A 72 13.10 -9.70 -1.97
CA ARG A 72 14.19 -8.76 -2.24
C ARG A 72 15.56 -9.46 -2.17
N GLU A 73 16.54 -8.87 -2.81
CA GLU A 73 17.91 -9.35 -2.80
C GLU A 73 18.49 -9.29 -1.37
N THR A 74 19.15 -10.38 -0.96
CA THR A 74 19.79 -10.46 0.36
C THR A 74 20.92 -9.43 0.47
N GLY A 75 20.96 -8.70 1.59
CA GLY A 75 21.98 -7.68 1.85
C GLY A 75 21.63 -6.28 1.30
N LYS A 76 20.62 -6.14 0.45
CA LYS A 76 20.11 -4.86 -0.03
C LYS A 76 19.09 -4.30 0.95
N SER A 77 19.10 -3.00 1.26
CA SER A 77 18.06 -2.39 2.07
C SER A 77 16.71 -2.43 1.35
N TYR A 78 15.60 -2.38 2.10
CA TYR A 78 14.27 -2.45 1.50
C TYR A 78 14.00 -1.25 0.58
N HIS A 79 14.32 -0.02 1.02
CA HIS A 79 14.12 1.18 0.23
C HIS A 79 14.91 1.16 -1.10
N GLN A 80 16.14 0.63 -1.10
CA GLN A 80 16.93 0.45 -2.32
C GLN A 80 16.31 -0.59 -3.27
N ALA A 81 15.93 -1.77 -2.73
CA ALA A 81 15.29 -2.81 -3.54
C ALA A 81 13.97 -2.33 -4.15
N LEU A 82 13.16 -1.58 -3.37
CA LEU A 82 11.93 -0.97 -3.84
C LEU A 82 12.18 0.04 -4.97
N ALA A 83 13.17 0.92 -4.81
CA ALA A 83 13.54 1.91 -5.81
C ALA A 83 13.98 1.25 -7.13
N ASP A 84 14.82 0.21 -7.05
CA ASP A 84 15.28 -0.52 -8.23
C ASP A 84 14.15 -1.27 -8.93
N ASP A 85 13.32 -2.00 -8.17
CA ASP A 85 12.21 -2.78 -8.73
C ASP A 85 11.17 -1.84 -9.38
N THR A 86 10.91 -0.66 -8.77
CA THR A 86 9.99 0.35 -9.32
C THR A 86 10.57 1.01 -10.57
N THR A 87 11.86 1.34 -10.56
CA THR A 87 12.56 1.89 -11.74
C THR A 87 12.50 0.91 -12.90
N ALA A 88 12.85 -0.36 -12.67
CA ALA A 88 12.80 -1.39 -13.70
C ALA A 88 11.38 -1.58 -14.27
N LEU A 89 10.35 -1.49 -13.43
CA LEU A 89 8.96 -1.58 -13.87
C LEU A 89 8.56 -0.38 -14.75
N ILE A 90 8.89 0.84 -14.34
CA ILE A 90 8.58 2.04 -15.13
C ILE A 90 9.32 2.01 -16.47
N GLU A 91 10.61 1.68 -16.49
CA GLU A 91 11.42 1.59 -17.71
C GLU A 91 10.90 0.48 -18.66
N HIS A 92 10.41 -0.63 -18.12
CA HIS A 92 9.78 -1.70 -18.89
C HIS A 92 8.47 -1.25 -19.54
N LEU A 93 7.63 -0.52 -18.81
CA LEU A 93 6.32 -0.08 -19.28
C LEU A 93 6.41 1.15 -20.21
N HIS A 94 7.41 1.99 -20.02
CA HIS A 94 7.60 3.27 -20.72
C HIS A 94 9.03 3.44 -21.22
N PRO A 95 9.51 2.57 -22.13
CA PRO A 95 10.88 2.62 -22.60
C PRO A 95 11.18 3.95 -23.33
N GLY A 96 12.26 4.62 -22.91
CA GLY A 96 12.73 5.84 -23.54
C GLY A 96 11.97 7.12 -23.18
N VAL A 97 10.94 7.05 -22.34
CA VAL A 97 10.23 8.26 -21.85
C VAL A 97 11.11 8.98 -20.82
N GLN A 98 11.28 10.31 -20.97
CA GLN A 98 12.16 11.12 -20.14
C GLN A 98 11.41 12.11 -19.24
N ASP A 99 10.12 12.33 -19.46
CA ASP A 99 9.30 13.28 -18.72
C ASP A 99 8.06 12.56 -18.18
N PHE A 100 8.03 12.38 -16.87
CA PHE A 100 6.93 11.73 -16.15
C PHE A 100 6.27 12.69 -15.16
N LYS A 101 5.00 12.41 -14.86
CA LYS A 101 4.31 12.88 -13.67
C LYS A 101 3.93 11.65 -12.86
N ILE A 102 4.72 11.34 -11.82
CA ILE A 102 4.57 10.13 -11.02
C ILE A 102 3.83 10.48 -9.72
N PHE A 103 2.78 9.72 -9.41
CA PHE A 103 2.10 9.76 -8.14
C PHE A 103 2.24 8.40 -7.46
N VAL A 104 2.79 8.39 -6.24
CA VAL A 104 2.99 7.18 -5.44
C VAL A 104 1.90 7.08 -4.38
N CYS A 105 1.17 5.99 -4.40
CA CYS A 105 -0.04 5.80 -3.61
C CYS A 105 0.00 4.49 -2.85
N GLY A 106 -0.65 4.44 -1.69
CA GLY A 106 -0.76 3.18 -0.96
C GLY A 106 -1.85 3.20 0.09
N GLY A 107 -2.31 2.00 0.45
CA GLY A 107 -3.24 1.78 1.56
C GLY A 107 -2.61 0.89 2.63
N SER A 108 -2.83 1.22 3.91
CA SER A 108 -2.28 0.43 5.02
C SER A 108 -0.75 0.27 4.89
N TYR A 109 -0.23 -0.95 4.91
CA TYR A 109 1.20 -1.22 4.70
C TYR A 109 1.73 -0.64 3.38
N GLY A 110 0.92 -0.56 2.34
CA GLY A 110 1.33 0.04 1.05
C GLY A 110 1.72 1.52 1.15
N THR A 111 1.34 2.21 2.23
CA THR A 111 1.78 3.58 2.49
C THR A 111 3.27 3.67 2.84
N VAL A 112 3.88 2.59 3.31
CA VAL A 112 5.32 2.51 3.61
C VAL A 112 6.15 2.63 2.32
N PRO A 113 5.98 1.75 1.31
CA PRO A 113 6.70 1.89 0.04
C PRO A 113 6.36 3.19 -0.70
N ALA A 114 5.10 3.67 -0.63
CA ALA A 114 4.74 4.95 -1.24
C ALA A 114 5.54 6.11 -0.64
N GLN A 115 5.65 6.19 0.69
CA GLN A 115 6.45 7.20 1.37
C GLN A 115 7.95 7.04 1.09
N MET A 116 8.45 5.78 1.07
CA MET A 116 9.86 5.53 0.75
C MET A 116 10.25 6.07 -0.63
N LEU A 117 9.40 5.89 -1.65
CA LEU A 117 9.66 6.44 -2.99
C LEU A 117 9.46 7.96 -3.06
N TYR A 118 8.50 8.51 -2.31
CA TYR A 118 8.26 9.95 -2.26
C TYR A 118 9.44 10.71 -1.68
N GLY A 119 10.06 10.21 -0.60
CA GLY A 119 11.15 10.85 0.11
C GLY A 119 12.54 10.30 -0.23
N ALA A 120 12.65 9.34 -1.15
CA ALA A 120 13.93 8.72 -1.51
C ALA A 120 14.93 9.75 -2.04
N PRO A 121 16.18 9.75 -1.56
CA PRO A 121 17.27 10.49 -2.21
C PRO A 121 17.35 10.18 -3.70
N PHE A 122 17.61 11.20 -4.54
CA PHE A 122 17.59 11.03 -6.01
C PHE A 122 18.73 10.17 -6.56
N ASP A 123 19.78 9.93 -5.80
CA ASP A 123 20.82 8.95 -6.11
C ASP A 123 20.37 7.50 -5.88
N ILE A 124 19.38 7.27 -4.98
CA ILE A 124 18.75 5.97 -4.74
C ILE A 124 17.58 5.75 -5.73
N PHE A 125 16.75 6.78 -5.92
CA PHE A 125 15.60 6.73 -6.83
C PHE A 125 15.64 7.92 -7.81
N PRO A 126 16.38 7.83 -8.93
CA PRO A 126 16.51 8.94 -9.90
C PRO A 126 15.18 9.40 -10.50
N LEU A 127 14.19 8.51 -10.64
CA LEU A 127 12.84 8.87 -11.07
C LEU A 127 12.06 9.65 -10.00
N GLY A 128 12.55 9.74 -8.78
CA GLY A 128 12.00 10.54 -7.68
C GLY A 128 11.85 12.02 -8.04
N LYS A 129 12.70 12.56 -8.92
CA LYS A 129 12.59 13.94 -9.44
C LYS A 129 11.27 14.20 -10.21
N PHE A 130 10.62 13.16 -10.70
CA PHE A 130 9.33 13.21 -11.41
C PHE A 130 8.13 12.95 -10.51
N VAL A 131 8.33 12.57 -9.25
CA VAL A 131 7.24 12.40 -8.29
C VAL A 131 6.57 13.76 -8.05
N ARG A 132 5.26 13.84 -8.22
CA ARG A 132 4.45 15.06 -8.07
C ARG A 132 3.54 15.03 -6.86
N GLY A 133 3.33 13.86 -6.27
CA GLY A 133 2.52 13.73 -5.07
C GLY A 133 2.51 12.32 -4.51
N CYS A 134 2.00 12.24 -3.29
CA CYS A 134 1.87 11.00 -2.55
C CYS A 134 0.46 10.91 -1.94
N PHE A 135 -0.16 9.74 -2.03
CA PHE A 135 -1.44 9.46 -1.40
C PHE A 135 -1.32 8.32 -0.40
N LEU A 136 -1.78 8.55 0.83
CA LEU A 136 -1.64 7.68 1.98
C LEU A 136 -2.99 7.39 2.62
N ALA A 137 -3.56 6.19 2.42
CA ALA A 137 -4.80 5.74 3.04
C ALA A 137 -4.51 4.85 4.26
N ALA A 138 -5.04 5.22 5.43
CA ALA A 138 -4.81 4.51 6.70
C ALA A 138 -3.30 4.24 6.94
N PRO A 139 -2.47 5.31 7.04
CA PRO A 139 -1.03 5.22 6.86
C PRO A 139 -0.28 4.69 8.09
N PHE A 140 0.89 4.08 7.82
CA PHE A 140 1.96 3.91 8.78
C PHE A 140 2.91 5.13 8.79
N THR A 141 3.55 5.37 9.92
CA THR A 141 4.66 6.32 10.07
C THR A 141 6.00 5.59 10.03
N PRO A 142 7.11 6.27 9.74
CA PRO A 142 8.45 5.71 9.96
C PRO A 142 8.73 5.59 11.46
N PHE A 143 8.56 4.38 12.02
CA PHE A 143 8.65 4.15 13.47
C PHE A 143 9.99 4.58 14.06
N LYS A 144 11.07 4.49 13.28
CA LYS A 144 12.40 4.97 13.70
C LYS A 144 12.39 6.44 14.12
N TYR A 145 11.52 7.27 13.53
CA TYR A 145 11.48 8.71 13.74
C TYR A 145 10.25 9.20 14.50
N HIS A 146 9.28 8.31 14.73
CA HIS A 146 8.06 8.62 15.48
C HIS A 146 8.16 8.03 16.90
N ALA A 147 8.76 8.79 17.84
CA ALA A 147 9.09 8.30 19.19
C ALA A 147 7.90 7.67 19.95
N ASN A 148 6.68 8.14 19.73
CA ASN A 148 5.47 7.70 20.43
C ASN A 148 4.55 6.85 19.54
N TYR A 149 5.07 6.19 18.50
CA TYR A 149 4.25 5.45 17.54
C TYR A 149 3.39 4.33 18.14
N THR A 150 3.73 3.85 19.34
CA THR A 150 2.95 2.81 20.03
C THR A 150 1.71 3.34 20.75
N ARG A 151 1.60 4.69 20.88
CA ARG A 151 0.46 5.33 21.54
C ARG A 151 -0.79 5.17 20.66
N GLY A 152 -1.84 4.65 21.23
CA GLY A 152 -3.09 4.40 20.49
C GLY A 152 -3.18 3.06 19.77
N MET A 153 -2.09 2.29 19.66
CA MET A 153 -2.13 0.95 19.10
C MET A 153 -2.96 0.01 19.97
N THR A 154 -3.77 -0.83 19.33
CA THR A 154 -4.36 -1.98 20.02
C THR A 154 -3.27 -2.96 20.47
N TRP A 155 -3.56 -3.79 21.46
CA TRP A 155 -2.61 -4.80 21.94
C TRP A 155 -2.13 -5.75 20.82
N GLY A 156 -3.02 -6.14 19.92
CA GLY A 156 -2.67 -6.99 18.76
C GLY A 156 -1.67 -6.31 17.83
N ASN A 157 -1.91 -5.04 17.49
CA ASN A 157 -1.01 -4.27 16.65
C ASN A 157 0.31 -3.96 17.36
N TRP A 158 0.27 -3.65 18.67
CA TRP A 158 1.49 -3.46 19.46
C TRP A 158 2.37 -4.72 19.47
N LEU A 159 1.77 -5.91 19.56
CA LEU A 159 2.51 -7.17 19.53
C LEU A 159 3.06 -7.48 18.13
N SER A 160 2.27 -7.25 17.08
CA SER A 160 2.60 -7.70 15.70
C SER A 160 3.59 -6.79 14.97
N VAL A 161 3.46 -5.48 15.10
CA VAL A 161 4.32 -4.49 14.42
C VAL A 161 5.02 -3.52 15.37
N GLY A 162 4.63 -3.48 16.64
CA GLY A 162 5.25 -2.67 17.68
C GLY A 162 6.60 -3.25 18.17
N PRO A 163 7.14 -2.74 19.30
CA PRO A 163 8.46 -3.13 19.81
C PRO A 163 8.69 -4.64 19.97
N PRO A 164 7.72 -5.45 20.41
CA PRO A 164 7.93 -6.90 20.55
C PRO A 164 8.30 -7.61 19.24
N SER A 165 7.86 -7.07 18.09
CA SER A 165 8.23 -7.61 16.78
C SER A 165 9.73 -7.57 16.53
N GLN A 166 10.46 -6.66 17.20
CA GLN A 166 11.90 -6.46 17.08
C GLN A 166 12.72 -7.18 18.18
N TRP A 167 12.07 -7.69 19.26
CA TRP A 167 12.79 -8.29 20.37
C TRP A 167 13.21 -9.73 20.12
N LEU A 168 12.47 -10.44 19.28
CA LEU A 168 12.76 -11.84 19.00
C LEU A 168 13.64 -11.97 17.74
N PRO A 169 14.81 -12.65 17.83
CA PRO A 169 15.71 -12.79 16.70
C PRO A 169 15.06 -13.60 15.58
N PHE A 170 15.55 -13.40 14.35
CA PHE A 170 15.12 -14.15 13.15
C PHE A 170 13.62 -14.07 12.86
N ASN A 171 12.95 -13.03 13.30
CA ASN A 171 11.51 -12.81 13.11
C ASN A 171 10.66 -14.00 13.60
N LEU A 172 11.04 -14.60 14.75
CA LEU A 172 10.37 -15.78 15.30
C LEU A 172 8.88 -15.54 15.55
N LEU A 173 8.49 -14.35 16.00
CA LEU A 173 7.10 -14.00 16.21
C LEU A 173 6.33 -14.01 14.88
N GLN A 174 6.83 -13.30 13.88
CA GLN A 174 6.23 -13.20 12.55
C GLN A 174 6.16 -14.57 11.86
N ARG A 175 7.21 -15.40 12.02
CA ARG A 175 7.22 -16.79 11.51
C ARG A 175 6.17 -17.65 12.19
N SER A 176 5.97 -17.51 13.50
CA SER A 176 4.94 -18.25 14.24
C SER A 176 3.54 -17.83 13.81
N VAL A 177 3.30 -16.53 13.64
CA VAL A 177 2.03 -16.00 13.11
C VAL A 177 1.81 -16.48 11.68
N ALA A 178 2.83 -16.38 10.81
CA ALA A 178 2.78 -16.87 9.43
C ALA A 178 2.40 -18.35 9.36
N MET A 179 2.97 -19.19 10.21
CA MET A 179 2.65 -20.61 10.29
C MET A 179 1.18 -20.83 10.68
N GLY A 180 0.68 -20.14 11.71
CA GLY A 180 -0.70 -20.24 12.14
C GLY A 180 -1.70 -19.80 11.09
N VAL A 181 -1.43 -18.66 10.43
CA VAL A 181 -2.25 -18.09 9.34
C VAL A 181 -2.21 -19.03 8.12
N SER A 182 -1.03 -19.57 7.77
CA SER A 182 -0.89 -20.54 6.67
C SER A 182 -1.74 -21.78 6.89
N MET A 183 -1.67 -22.37 8.06
CA MET A 183 -2.51 -23.54 8.39
C MET A 183 -4.01 -23.26 8.26
N GLN A 184 -4.42 -22.02 8.51
CA GLN A 184 -5.82 -21.61 8.50
C GLN A 184 -6.32 -21.26 7.09
N PHE A 185 -5.53 -20.60 6.26
CA PHE A 185 -5.99 -20.01 5.00
C PHE A 185 -5.44 -20.68 3.73
N THR A 186 -4.64 -21.74 3.85
CA THR A 186 -4.20 -22.53 2.69
C THR A 186 -5.08 -23.78 2.47
N GLY A 187 -4.95 -24.39 1.27
CA GLY A 187 -5.68 -25.60 0.89
C GLY A 187 -7.07 -25.34 0.29
N PRO A 188 -7.85 -26.38 0.00
CA PRO A 188 -9.05 -26.31 -0.84
C PRO A 188 -10.16 -25.36 -0.35
N LYS A 189 -10.23 -25.14 0.97
CA LYS A 189 -11.18 -24.20 1.59
C LYS A 189 -10.50 -22.92 2.12
N GLY A 190 -9.29 -22.63 1.69
CA GLY A 190 -8.53 -21.47 2.16
C GLY A 190 -9.25 -20.15 1.90
N VAL A 191 -9.74 -19.95 0.68
CA VAL A 191 -10.47 -18.73 0.30
C VAL A 191 -11.77 -18.58 1.10
N GLU A 192 -12.54 -19.63 1.31
CA GLU A 192 -13.79 -19.56 2.12
C GLU A 192 -13.51 -19.16 3.57
N ARG A 193 -12.43 -19.71 4.16
CA ARG A 193 -12.03 -19.35 5.52
C ARG A 193 -11.48 -17.93 5.60
N ALA A 194 -10.73 -17.50 4.59
CA ALA A 194 -10.25 -16.13 4.47
C ALA A 194 -11.43 -15.15 4.32
N GLU A 195 -12.44 -15.47 3.49
CA GLU A 195 -13.65 -14.65 3.33
C GLU A 195 -14.40 -14.52 4.68
N LYS A 196 -14.60 -15.60 5.39
CA LYS A 196 -15.24 -15.57 6.72
C LYS A 196 -14.45 -14.72 7.71
N PHE A 197 -13.13 -14.85 7.71
CA PHE A 197 -12.25 -14.04 8.56
C PHE A 197 -12.34 -12.55 8.21
N ILE A 198 -12.21 -12.19 6.93
CA ILE A 198 -12.28 -10.80 6.45
C ILE A 198 -13.64 -10.19 6.76
N ARG A 199 -14.74 -10.90 6.51
CA ARG A 199 -16.09 -10.43 6.87
C ARG A 199 -16.19 -10.11 8.35
N GLY A 200 -15.83 -11.05 9.22
CA GLY A 200 -15.90 -10.85 10.66
C GLY A 200 -15.00 -9.72 11.17
N PHE A 201 -13.82 -9.59 10.62
CA PHE A 201 -12.83 -8.62 11.06
C PHE A 201 -13.10 -7.20 10.53
N LEU A 202 -13.38 -7.05 9.23
CA LEU A 202 -13.48 -5.73 8.59
C LEU A 202 -14.92 -5.22 8.45
N PHE A 203 -15.90 -6.09 8.19
CA PHE A 203 -17.25 -5.67 7.78
C PHE A 203 -18.30 -5.90 8.86
N ASP A 204 -18.42 -7.11 9.42
CA ASP A 204 -19.46 -7.43 10.39
C ASP A 204 -19.26 -6.67 11.70
N SER A 205 -18.00 -6.45 12.10
CA SER A 205 -17.62 -5.71 13.30
C SER A 205 -17.60 -4.19 13.12
N ALA A 206 -17.88 -3.70 11.91
CA ALA A 206 -17.86 -2.27 11.60
C ALA A 206 -19.04 -1.53 12.27
N PRO A 207 -18.87 -0.24 12.64
CA PRO A 207 -19.98 0.60 13.10
C PRO A 207 -21.07 0.73 12.02
N GLU A 208 -22.31 1.01 12.44
CA GLU A 208 -23.43 1.14 11.51
C GLU A 208 -23.26 2.27 10.48
N VAL A 209 -22.54 3.33 10.82
CA VAL A 209 -22.20 4.42 9.89
C VAL A 209 -21.31 3.89 8.76
N GLU A 210 -20.32 3.06 9.07
CA GLU A 210 -19.43 2.46 8.09
C GLU A 210 -20.12 1.40 7.23
N LYS A 211 -20.97 0.55 7.83
CA LYS A 211 -21.78 -0.40 7.07
C LYS A 211 -22.66 0.27 6.03
N LYS A 212 -23.27 1.42 6.38
CA LYS A 212 -24.05 2.23 5.42
C LYS A 212 -23.16 2.83 4.32
N ALA A 213 -21.99 3.36 4.69
CA ALA A 213 -21.03 3.90 3.73
C ALA A 213 -20.54 2.81 2.77
N PHE A 214 -20.22 1.61 3.28
CA PHE A 214 -19.84 0.47 2.47
C PHE A 214 -20.94 0.04 1.52
N ALA A 215 -22.19 -0.06 1.97
CA ALA A 215 -23.32 -0.42 1.12
C ALA A 215 -23.52 0.59 -0.03
N ALA A 216 -23.46 1.88 0.26
CA ALA A 216 -23.56 2.94 -0.74
C ALA A 216 -22.40 2.92 -1.73
N TRP A 217 -21.16 2.72 -1.24
CA TRP A 217 -19.98 2.58 -2.08
C TRP A 217 -20.08 1.36 -2.99
N ARG A 218 -20.49 0.21 -2.47
CA ARG A 218 -20.67 -1.03 -3.23
C ARG A 218 -21.70 -0.84 -4.35
N GLU A 219 -22.83 -0.21 -4.06
CA GLU A 219 -23.87 0.13 -5.06
C GLU A 219 -23.31 1.03 -6.16
N LYS A 220 -22.58 2.11 -5.78
CA LYS A 220 -21.89 3.01 -6.72
C LYS A 220 -20.92 2.25 -7.64
N GLN A 221 -20.20 1.26 -7.09
CA GLN A 221 -19.29 0.42 -7.85
C GLN A 221 -19.99 -0.62 -8.72
N GLY A 222 -21.28 -0.90 -8.47
CA GLY A 222 -22.05 -1.91 -9.18
C GLY A 222 -21.71 -3.35 -8.77
N LEU A 223 -21.22 -3.55 -7.55
CA LEU A 223 -20.82 -4.84 -7.01
C LEU A 223 -21.99 -5.55 -6.32
N ALA A 224 -22.10 -6.85 -6.52
CA ALA A 224 -23.03 -7.69 -5.77
C ALA A 224 -22.62 -7.84 -4.29
N GLU A 225 -23.58 -8.28 -3.47
CA GLU A 225 -23.31 -8.55 -2.06
C GLU A 225 -22.29 -9.70 -1.92
N GLY A 226 -21.23 -9.45 -1.11
CA GLY A 226 -20.16 -10.41 -0.87
C GLY A 226 -19.11 -10.51 -1.96
N GLU A 227 -19.28 -9.82 -3.09
CA GLU A 227 -18.32 -9.87 -4.20
C GLU A 227 -16.98 -9.26 -3.82
N PHE A 228 -17.01 -8.09 -3.20
CA PHE A 228 -15.79 -7.40 -2.76
C PHE A 228 -15.04 -8.15 -1.66
N GLU A 229 -15.77 -8.67 -0.66
CA GLU A 229 -15.18 -9.45 0.44
C GLU A 229 -14.54 -10.74 -0.08
N ARG A 230 -15.16 -11.38 -1.08
CA ARG A 230 -14.59 -12.55 -1.76
C ARG A 230 -13.34 -12.20 -2.56
N GLU A 231 -13.33 -11.06 -3.25
CA GLU A 231 -12.14 -10.57 -3.95
C GLU A 231 -10.98 -10.31 -2.98
N MET A 232 -11.23 -9.67 -1.84
CA MET A 232 -10.23 -9.48 -0.79
C MET A 232 -9.70 -10.83 -0.28
N ALA A 233 -10.57 -11.81 -0.07
CA ALA A 233 -10.17 -13.16 0.37
C ALA A 233 -9.30 -13.88 -0.66
N GLN A 234 -9.61 -13.74 -1.94
CA GLN A 234 -8.78 -14.26 -3.02
C GLN A 234 -7.41 -13.58 -3.07
N ASN A 235 -7.36 -12.25 -2.88
CA ASN A 235 -6.11 -11.50 -2.78
C ASN A 235 -5.27 -11.95 -1.58
N MET A 236 -5.90 -12.13 -0.42
CA MET A 236 -5.24 -12.68 0.76
C MET A 236 -4.65 -14.07 0.50
N ALA A 237 -5.41 -14.99 -0.08
CA ALA A 237 -4.92 -16.32 -0.42
C ALA A 237 -3.72 -16.26 -1.39
N ARG A 238 -3.82 -15.47 -2.46
CA ARG A 238 -2.74 -15.30 -3.45
C ARG A 238 -1.48 -14.69 -2.86
N SER A 239 -1.62 -13.74 -1.94
CA SER A 239 -0.47 -13.03 -1.35
C SER A 239 0.49 -13.97 -0.62
N MET A 240 -0.01 -15.12 -0.14
CA MET A 240 0.73 -16.08 0.67
C MET A 240 0.98 -17.42 -0.04
N GLU A 241 0.53 -17.59 -1.29
CA GLU A 241 0.54 -18.88 -1.97
C GLU A 241 1.95 -19.43 -2.19
N LYS A 242 2.91 -18.58 -2.57
CA LYS A 242 4.28 -18.98 -2.91
C LYS A 242 5.30 -18.68 -1.82
N THR A 243 5.12 -17.61 -1.09
CA THR A 243 6.10 -17.13 -0.13
C THR A 243 5.46 -16.35 1.01
N TRP A 244 6.10 -16.36 2.15
CA TRP A 244 5.76 -15.57 3.33
C TRP A 244 6.80 -14.50 3.63
N ALA A 245 7.80 -14.34 2.77
CA ALA A 245 8.93 -13.47 3.01
C ALA A 245 8.50 -12.02 3.26
N GLY A 246 7.59 -11.49 2.44
CA GLY A 246 7.07 -10.13 2.59
C GLY A 246 6.33 -9.92 3.92
N PHE A 247 5.51 -10.88 4.35
CA PHE A 247 4.84 -10.81 5.65
C PHE A 247 5.83 -10.86 6.82
N ILE A 248 6.81 -11.78 6.76
CA ILE A 248 7.80 -11.95 7.81
C ILE A 248 8.64 -10.69 8.02
N GLU A 249 8.97 -9.97 6.96
CA GLU A 249 9.80 -8.76 7.04
C GLU A 249 9.01 -7.46 7.25
N CYS A 250 7.66 -7.46 7.23
CA CYS A 250 6.86 -6.23 7.38
C CYS A 250 7.27 -5.39 8.60
N GLY A 251 7.41 -6.03 9.76
CA GLY A 251 7.82 -5.34 10.99
C GLY A 251 9.20 -4.70 10.86
N ASP A 252 10.17 -5.43 10.28
CA ASP A 252 11.52 -4.93 10.06
C ASP A 252 11.51 -3.73 9.09
N VAL A 253 10.71 -3.80 8.03
CA VAL A 253 10.59 -2.73 7.04
C VAL A 253 10.02 -1.46 7.65
N ILE A 254 8.95 -1.55 8.44
CA ILE A 254 8.34 -0.38 9.09
C ILE A 254 9.32 0.26 10.08
N ASN A 255 10.10 -0.55 10.80
CA ASN A 255 11.09 -0.09 11.79
C ASN A 255 12.45 0.27 11.16
N SER A 256 12.66 0.01 9.87
CA SER A 256 13.93 0.28 9.19
C SER A 256 14.18 1.78 8.99
N ASP A 257 15.39 2.09 8.54
CA ASP A 257 15.70 3.40 7.98
C ASP A 257 15.08 3.52 6.59
N TRP A 258 14.23 4.53 6.39
CA TRP A 258 13.60 4.82 5.09
C TRP A 258 14.46 5.73 4.20
N ALA A 259 15.71 6.02 4.63
CA ALA A 259 16.66 6.92 4.02
C ALA A 259 16.26 8.41 4.02
N PHE A 260 15.18 8.78 4.71
CA PHE A 260 14.77 10.18 4.89
C PHE A 260 13.95 10.36 6.16
N VAL A 261 13.82 11.60 6.60
CA VAL A 261 12.91 12.01 7.68
C VAL A 261 11.89 12.97 7.06
N PRO A 262 10.56 12.75 7.20
CA PRO A 262 9.54 13.57 6.54
C PRO A 262 9.71 15.08 6.72
N LYS A 263 9.97 15.54 7.95
CA LYS A 263 10.15 16.98 8.28
C LYS A 263 11.41 17.62 7.69
N ASP A 264 12.43 16.81 7.38
CA ASP A 264 13.75 17.26 6.91
C ASP A 264 13.88 17.21 5.39
N LEU A 265 12.80 16.82 4.66
CA LEU A 265 12.78 16.84 3.22
C LEU A 265 13.04 18.25 2.69
N ASP A 266 13.95 18.35 1.74
CA ASP A 266 14.35 19.59 1.09
C ASP A 266 13.27 20.12 0.12
N GLU A 267 13.53 21.28 -0.45
CA GLU A 267 12.63 21.94 -1.40
C GLU A 267 12.42 21.11 -2.67
N ALA A 268 13.46 20.43 -3.16
CA ALA A 268 13.37 19.55 -4.33
C ALA A 268 12.41 18.37 -4.14
N HIS A 269 12.20 17.92 -2.91
CA HIS A 269 11.23 16.86 -2.55
C HIS A 269 9.86 17.40 -2.16
N THR A 270 9.69 18.71 -1.91
CA THR A 270 8.45 19.23 -1.33
C THR A 270 7.76 20.30 -2.19
N GLU A 271 8.51 21.08 -2.99
CA GLU A 271 7.94 22.14 -3.81
C GLU A 271 7.02 21.57 -4.91
N GLY A 272 5.78 22.06 -4.96
CA GLY A 272 4.77 21.59 -5.92
C GLY A 272 4.38 20.12 -5.77
N ARG A 273 4.73 19.46 -4.65
CA ARG A 273 4.42 18.05 -4.38
C ARG A 273 3.46 17.94 -3.21
N LYS A 274 2.27 17.43 -3.47
CA LYS A 274 1.20 17.28 -2.49
C LYS A 274 1.25 15.92 -1.80
N VAL A 275 1.01 15.89 -0.49
CA VAL A 275 0.79 14.65 0.27
C VAL A 275 -0.65 14.62 0.75
N VAL A 276 -1.47 13.74 0.20
CA VAL A 276 -2.86 13.54 0.59
C VAL A 276 -2.93 12.40 1.58
N ILE A 277 -3.40 12.67 2.79
CA ILE A 277 -3.51 11.69 3.88
C ILE A 277 -4.99 11.48 4.18
N ALA A 278 -5.42 10.22 4.18
CA ALA A 278 -6.74 9.84 4.65
C ALA A 278 -6.63 8.86 5.82
N ALA A 279 -7.34 9.12 6.89
CA ALA A 279 -7.33 8.32 8.10
C ALA A 279 -8.74 8.07 8.61
N SER A 280 -8.92 6.95 9.28
CA SER A 280 -10.19 6.58 9.90
C SER A 280 -10.22 7.01 11.36
N THR A 281 -11.39 7.48 11.83
CA THR A 281 -11.54 7.99 13.21
C THR A 281 -11.42 6.89 14.27
N GLU A 282 -11.67 5.63 13.89
CA GLU A 282 -11.62 4.44 14.76
C GLU A 282 -10.59 3.42 14.25
N ASP A 283 -9.48 3.90 13.64
CA ASP A 283 -8.42 3.04 13.14
C ASP A 283 -7.70 2.31 14.30
N GLU A 284 -7.62 1.00 14.23
CA GLU A 284 -6.97 0.17 15.24
C GLU A 284 -5.43 0.27 15.25
N LEU A 285 -4.84 0.84 14.19
CA LEU A 285 -3.41 1.17 14.15
C LEU A 285 -3.10 2.42 14.98
N GLY A 286 -4.11 3.29 15.17
CA GLY A 286 -4.04 4.54 15.90
C GLY A 286 -4.14 5.76 14.96
N PRO A 287 -5.11 6.64 15.22
CA PRO A 287 -5.29 7.86 14.43
C PRO A 287 -4.09 8.82 14.54
N GLU A 288 -3.26 8.66 15.54
CA GLU A 288 -2.06 9.47 15.76
C GLU A 288 -1.05 9.39 14.61
N PHE A 289 -1.01 8.28 13.86
CA PHE A 289 -0.10 8.16 12.71
C PHE A 289 -0.38 9.22 11.65
N ALA A 290 -1.64 9.40 11.31
CA ALA A 290 -2.05 10.37 10.31
C ALA A 290 -1.79 11.82 10.78
N THR A 291 -2.07 12.12 12.04
CA THR A 291 -1.77 13.43 12.63
C THR A 291 -0.26 13.69 12.60
N TRP A 292 0.55 12.73 13.03
CA TRP A 292 2.01 12.86 13.01
C TRP A 292 2.53 13.10 11.59
N LEU A 293 2.03 12.38 10.59
CA LEU A 293 2.44 12.57 9.19
C LEU A 293 2.06 13.96 8.69
N HIS A 294 0.84 14.42 9.01
CA HIS A 294 0.39 15.76 8.62
C HIS A 294 1.25 16.86 9.23
N GLU A 295 1.68 16.70 10.47
CA GLU A 295 2.57 17.64 11.14
C GLU A 295 4.02 17.62 10.61
N ASN A 296 4.45 16.53 9.98
CA ASN A 296 5.83 16.34 9.54
C ASN A 296 6.02 16.41 8.01
N TYR A 297 4.99 16.26 7.20
CA TYR A 297 5.07 16.51 5.76
C TYR A 297 4.67 17.94 5.42
N LYS A 298 5.54 18.64 4.68
CA LYS A 298 5.18 19.92 4.05
C LYS A 298 4.12 19.67 2.96
N ASN A 299 3.22 20.62 2.73
CA ASN A 299 2.17 20.55 1.71
C ASN A 299 1.24 19.33 1.84
N SER A 300 1.00 18.88 3.06
CA SER A 300 0.08 17.77 3.31
C SER A 300 -1.34 18.28 3.60
N SER A 301 -2.32 17.47 3.20
CA SER A 301 -3.71 17.57 3.62
C SER A 301 -4.12 16.32 4.38
N LEU A 302 -4.96 16.46 5.38
CA LEU A 302 -5.46 15.34 6.20
C LEU A 302 -6.98 15.31 6.17
N LYS A 303 -7.54 14.18 5.71
CA LYS A 303 -8.98 13.92 5.70
C LYS A 303 -9.32 12.80 6.68
N TRP A 304 -10.25 13.07 7.58
CA TRP A 304 -10.81 12.08 8.49
C TRP A 304 -12.06 11.44 7.90
N VAL A 305 -12.13 10.12 7.95
CA VAL A 305 -13.26 9.30 7.51
C VAL A 305 -13.84 8.58 8.72
N ALA A 306 -15.14 8.63 8.89
CA ALA A 306 -15.80 7.93 10.00
C ALA A 306 -15.75 6.40 9.77
N GLY A 307 -15.33 5.65 10.80
CA GLY A 307 -15.26 4.20 10.78
C GLY A 307 -13.86 3.68 11.09
N LYS A 308 -13.66 2.38 10.82
CA LYS A 308 -12.43 1.62 11.08
C LYS A 308 -11.46 1.71 9.92
N HIS A 309 -10.38 0.96 10.01
CA HIS A 309 -9.23 0.94 9.10
C HIS A 309 -9.58 0.96 7.59
N ILE A 310 -10.60 0.21 7.18
CA ILE A 310 -10.97 0.09 5.76
C ILE A 310 -11.83 1.26 5.23
N SER A 311 -12.40 2.10 6.10
CA SER A 311 -13.35 3.13 5.68
C SER A 311 -12.75 4.16 4.71
N THR A 312 -11.43 4.37 4.73
CA THR A 312 -10.71 5.23 3.77
C THR A 312 -10.89 4.78 2.32
N LEU A 313 -11.16 3.49 2.07
CA LEU A 313 -11.39 2.94 0.73
C LEU A 313 -12.61 3.57 0.06
N TYR A 314 -13.65 3.90 0.83
CA TYR A 314 -14.89 4.45 0.28
C TYR A 314 -14.76 5.88 -0.24
N GLU A 315 -13.64 6.53 0.12
CA GLU A 315 -13.31 7.90 -0.28
C GLU A 315 -12.27 8.00 -1.40
N MET A 316 -11.81 6.89 -1.95
CA MET A 316 -10.70 6.85 -2.93
C MET A 316 -10.91 7.78 -4.13
N ASP A 317 -12.14 7.88 -4.67
CA ASP A 317 -12.44 8.77 -5.80
C ASP A 317 -12.16 10.25 -5.46
N ASN A 318 -12.58 10.68 -4.27
CA ASN A 318 -12.40 12.05 -3.80
C ASN A 318 -10.90 12.34 -3.50
N LEU A 319 -10.19 11.33 -3.00
CA LEU A 319 -8.78 11.45 -2.66
C LEU A 319 -7.90 11.50 -3.91
N PHE A 320 -8.21 10.71 -4.94
CA PHE A 320 -7.55 10.84 -6.23
C PHE A 320 -7.88 12.16 -6.92
N ALA A 321 -9.11 12.66 -6.81
CA ALA A 321 -9.48 13.97 -7.36
C ALA A 321 -8.68 15.09 -6.68
N GLU A 322 -8.50 15.04 -5.37
CA GLU A 322 -7.68 16.00 -4.63
C GLU A 322 -6.20 15.90 -5.01
N LEU A 323 -5.65 14.67 -5.13
CA LEU A 323 -4.25 14.44 -5.48
C LEU A 323 -3.92 14.99 -6.87
N LEU A 324 -4.82 14.82 -7.83
CA LEU A 324 -4.61 15.15 -9.25
C LEU A 324 -5.22 16.51 -9.66
N GLN A 325 -5.61 17.34 -8.69
CA GLN A 325 -6.28 18.60 -8.95
C GLN A 325 -5.50 19.55 -9.86
N ASP A 326 -4.16 19.57 -9.68
CA ASP A 326 -3.25 20.52 -10.34
C ASP A 326 -2.51 19.90 -11.54
N VAL A 327 -3.02 18.78 -12.09
CA VAL A 327 -2.37 18.02 -13.20
C VAL A 327 -3.08 18.21 -14.52
#